data_b0d6b380265eb067199c24e0498e83e6
#
_entry.id   b0d6b380265eb067199c24e0498e83e6
#
_cell.length_a   1.000
_cell.length_b   1.000
_cell.length_c   1.000
_cell.angle_alpha   90.00
_cell.angle_beta   90.00
_cell.angle_gamma   90.00
#
_symmetry.space_group_name_H-M   'P 1'
#
loop_
_entity.id
_entity.type
_entity.pdbx_description
1 polymer ?
#
loop_
_entity_poly.entity_id
_entity_poly.type
_entity_poly.pdbx_seq_one_letter_code
_entity_poly.pdbx_strand_id
1 'polypeptide(L)'
;MSTNTTERENPLLQIDTSFRTYLNAYTRSYQNHIVDGVLDYAFESDFAVRQKIMGLGGWGKLVKAAGSQDVSAEAKHLFLKCEQVGPLKYPDIYDIVKKCAERLELVVPIVFVRGDMDKAQVYSVASDIIEPCIVLSKQVVEMCSKEELMFLIGCECGRIQNKHLHISITISILTDQLKGHISRL
;
A
#
# COMPACT_ATOMS: atom_id res chain seq x y z
N MET A 1 -47.80 -28.96 18.68
CA MET A 1 -46.61 -28.27 19.16
C MET A 1 -45.54 -28.39 18.07
N SER A 2 -45.46 -27.40 17.22
CA SER A 2 -44.50 -27.36 16.11
C SER A 2 -43.28 -26.57 16.59
N THR A 3 -42.16 -27.23 16.73
CA THR A 3 -40.86 -26.61 17.04
C THR A 3 -40.31 -26.02 15.74
N ASN A 4 -40.44 -24.69 15.59
CA ASN A 4 -39.71 -23.93 14.56
C ASN A 4 -38.23 -23.86 15.02
N THR A 5 -37.43 -24.74 14.47
CA THR A 5 -35.98 -24.61 14.53
C THR A 5 -35.55 -23.65 13.43
N THR A 6 -35.34 -22.39 13.75
CA THR A 6 -34.72 -21.43 12.86
C THR A 6 -33.27 -21.89 12.64
N GLU A 7 -33.01 -22.54 11.50
CA GLU A 7 -31.64 -22.75 11.03
C GLU A 7 -30.98 -21.37 10.92
N ARG A 8 -30.02 -21.11 11.77
CA ARG A 8 -29.15 -19.94 11.63
C ARG A 8 -28.32 -20.16 10.37
N GLU A 9 -28.67 -19.44 9.31
CA GLU A 9 -27.86 -19.42 8.10
C GLU A 9 -26.41 -19.13 8.46
N ASN A 10 -25.51 -20.00 8.01
CA ASN A 10 -24.08 -19.84 8.25
C ASN A 10 -23.59 -18.59 7.47
N PRO A 11 -23.16 -17.52 8.15
CA PRO A 11 -22.75 -16.28 7.47
C PRO A 11 -21.58 -16.47 6.51
N LEU A 12 -20.82 -17.57 6.63
CA LEU A 12 -19.72 -17.90 5.73
C LEU A 12 -20.19 -18.38 4.35
N LEU A 13 -21.44 -18.82 4.22
CA LEU A 13 -22.03 -19.22 2.93
C LEU A 13 -22.44 -18.01 2.06
N GLN A 14 -22.47 -16.81 2.63
CA GLN A 14 -22.80 -15.57 1.92
C GLN A 14 -21.58 -14.81 1.41
N ILE A 15 -20.35 -15.28 1.70
CA ILE A 15 -19.14 -14.65 1.22
C ILE A 15 -18.90 -15.05 -0.24
N ASP A 16 -19.06 -14.08 -1.14
CA ASP A 16 -18.66 -14.28 -2.54
C ASP A 16 -17.13 -14.24 -2.64
N THR A 17 -16.55 -15.43 -2.78
CA THR A 17 -15.10 -15.64 -2.93
C THR A 17 -14.66 -15.61 -4.38
N SER A 18 -15.53 -15.22 -5.32
CA SER A 18 -15.17 -15.21 -6.74
C SER A 18 -14.15 -14.11 -7.04
N PHE A 19 -13.09 -14.51 -7.72
CA PHE A 19 -12.06 -13.57 -8.21
C PHE A 19 -12.65 -12.45 -9.10
N ARG A 20 -13.73 -12.75 -9.81
CA ARG A 20 -14.43 -11.79 -10.67
C ARG A 20 -15.12 -10.69 -9.87
N THR A 21 -15.77 -11.04 -8.76
CA THR A 21 -16.40 -10.06 -7.84
C THR A 21 -15.32 -9.19 -7.17
N TYR A 22 -14.22 -9.80 -6.78
CA TYR A 22 -13.04 -9.09 -6.27
C TYR A 22 -12.50 -8.09 -7.29
N LEU A 23 -12.27 -8.49 -8.53
CA LEU A 23 -11.80 -7.61 -9.61
C LEU A 23 -12.78 -6.46 -9.89
N ASN A 24 -14.07 -6.74 -9.91
CA ASN A 24 -15.11 -5.72 -10.14
C ASN A 24 -15.16 -4.71 -8.99
N ALA A 25 -15.02 -5.15 -7.75
CA ALA A 25 -14.93 -4.26 -6.59
C ALA A 25 -13.67 -3.40 -6.68
N TYR A 26 -12.53 -3.98 -7.00
CA TYR A 26 -11.25 -3.29 -7.17
C TYR A 26 -11.31 -2.23 -8.28
N THR A 27 -11.93 -2.55 -9.42
CA THR A 27 -12.07 -1.63 -10.55
C THR A 27 -13.04 -0.48 -10.25
N ARG A 28 -14.16 -0.76 -9.57
CA ARG A 28 -15.15 0.26 -9.17
C ARG A 28 -14.59 1.25 -8.17
N SER A 29 -13.84 0.79 -7.21
CA SER A 29 -13.22 1.60 -6.17
C SER A 29 -12.37 2.74 -6.75
N TYR A 30 -11.53 2.42 -7.73
CA TYR A 30 -10.69 3.42 -8.37
C TYR A 30 -11.50 4.44 -9.20
N GLN A 31 -12.57 4.01 -9.85
CA GLN A 31 -13.41 4.87 -10.71
C GLN A 31 -14.26 5.85 -9.90
N ASN A 32 -14.70 5.47 -8.70
CA ASN A 32 -15.56 6.32 -7.88
C ASN A 32 -14.84 7.55 -7.32
N HIS A 33 -13.49 7.49 -7.24
CA HIS A 33 -12.68 8.60 -6.75
C HIS A 33 -12.00 9.41 -7.86
N ILE A 34 -12.35 9.17 -9.13
CA ILE A 34 -11.79 9.91 -10.25
C ILE A 34 -12.78 10.96 -10.72
N VAL A 35 -12.41 12.23 -10.61
CA VAL A 35 -13.08 13.39 -11.19
C VAL A 35 -12.17 13.94 -12.27
N ASP A 36 -12.63 13.97 -13.54
CA ASP A 36 -11.85 14.44 -14.69
C ASP A 36 -10.46 13.77 -14.85
N GLY A 37 -10.37 12.49 -14.50
CA GLY A 37 -9.12 11.71 -14.60
C GLY A 37 -8.16 11.88 -13.41
N VAL A 38 -8.54 12.65 -12.40
CA VAL A 38 -7.78 12.89 -11.17
C VAL A 38 -8.55 12.36 -9.97
N LEU A 39 -7.86 11.80 -8.99
CA LEU A 39 -8.50 11.42 -7.73
C LEU A 39 -9.02 12.67 -7.00
N ASP A 40 -10.24 12.61 -6.48
CA ASP A 40 -10.97 13.72 -5.86
C ASP A 40 -10.25 14.36 -4.67
N TYR A 41 -9.37 13.62 -3.99
CA TYR A 41 -8.53 14.08 -2.89
C TYR A 41 -7.08 14.36 -3.31
N ALA A 42 -6.72 14.17 -4.58
CA ALA A 42 -5.37 14.37 -5.07
C ALA A 42 -5.07 15.85 -5.26
N PHE A 43 -3.85 16.24 -4.88
CA PHE A 43 -3.38 17.60 -5.14
C PHE A 43 -3.14 17.79 -6.65
N GLU A 44 -3.80 18.78 -7.25
CA GLU A 44 -3.77 19.01 -8.71
C GLU A 44 -2.34 19.11 -9.28
N SER A 45 -1.46 19.82 -8.57
CA SER A 45 -0.06 19.96 -8.96
C SER A 45 0.68 18.62 -9.00
N ASP A 46 0.35 17.67 -8.12
CA ASP A 46 0.96 16.34 -8.11
C ASP A 46 0.63 15.57 -9.39
N PHE A 47 -0.62 15.63 -9.84
CA PHE A 47 -1.02 15.01 -11.10
C PHE A 47 -0.24 15.58 -12.29
N ALA A 48 -0.13 16.91 -12.38
CA ALA A 48 0.59 17.58 -13.47
C ALA A 48 2.08 17.22 -13.48
N VAL A 49 2.72 17.15 -12.32
CA VAL A 49 4.13 16.74 -12.17
C VAL A 49 4.32 15.28 -12.57
N ARG A 50 3.44 14.38 -12.12
CA ARG A 50 3.48 12.98 -12.52
C ARG A 50 3.35 12.77 -14.00
N GLN A 51 2.41 13.46 -14.66
CA GLN A 51 2.24 13.39 -16.12
C GLN A 51 3.51 13.82 -16.84
N LYS A 52 4.16 14.90 -16.39
CA LYS A 52 5.44 15.34 -16.97
C LYS A 52 6.54 14.30 -16.80
N ILE A 53 6.68 13.70 -15.61
CA ILE A 53 7.69 12.68 -15.33
C ILE A 53 7.43 11.43 -16.17
N MET A 54 6.20 10.94 -16.20
CA MET A 54 5.82 9.74 -16.98
C MET A 54 5.95 9.96 -18.50
N GLY A 55 5.81 11.19 -18.97
CA GLY A 55 6.00 11.58 -20.36
C GLY A 55 7.45 11.72 -20.82
N LEU A 56 8.43 11.63 -19.89
CA LEU A 56 9.85 11.70 -20.26
C LEU A 56 10.26 10.50 -21.11
N GLY A 57 10.99 10.79 -22.19
CA GLY A 57 11.54 9.74 -23.07
C GLY A 57 12.42 8.76 -22.28
N GLY A 58 12.11 7.47 -22.35
CA GLY A 58 12.86 6.44 -21.62
C GLY A 58 12.37 6.13 -20.20
N TRP A 59 11.36 6.85 -19.67
CA TRP A 59 10.81 6.61 -18.34
C TRP A 59 10.46 5.12 -18.09
N GLY A 60 9.78 4.47 -19.03
CA GLY A 60 9.43 3.04 -18.93
C GLY A 60 10.64 2.09 -18.82
N LYS A 61 11.78 2.45 -19.44
CA LYS A 61 13.03 1.69 -19.30
C LYS A 61 13.64 1.89 -17.92
N LEU A 62 13.58 3.11 -17.39
CA LEU A 62 14.05 3.44 -16.05
C LEU A 62 13.23 2.72 -14.97
N VAL A 63 11.90 2.71 -15.07
CA VAL A 63 11.01 1.98 -14.16
C VAL A 63 11.33 0.48 -14.16
N LYS A 64 11.50 -0.13 -15.33
CA LYS A 64 11.88 -1.54 -15.43
C LYS A 64 13.25 -1.83 -14.82
N ALA A 65 14.23 -0.97 -15.05
CA ALA A 65 15.57 -1.13 -14.48
C ALA A 65 15.57 -0.96 -12.96
N ALA A 66 14.78 -0.02 -12.43
CA ALA A 66 14.63 0.22 -11.00
C ALA A 66 13.87 -0.90 -10.28
N GLY A 67 12.81 -1.44 -10.90
CA GLY A 67 11.92 -2.42 -10.27
C GLY A 67 12.50 -3.81 -10.08
N SER A 68 13.66 -4.14 -10.70
CA SER A 68 14.07 -5.54 -10.79
C SER A 68 14.98 -6.06 -9.68
N GLN A 69 15.70 -5.23 -8.95
CA GLN A 69 16.71 -5.71 -7.98
C GLN A 69 16.44 -5.38 -6.51
N ASP A 70 16.23 -4.12 -6.16
CA ASP A 70 16.15 -3.72 -4.75
C ASP A 70 14.81 -4.06 -4.09
N VAL A 71 13.70 -3.93 -4.80
CA VAL A 71 12.37 -4.21 -4.25
C VAL A 71 12.18 -5.70 -3.95
N SER A 72 12.81 -6.59 -4.73
CA SER A 72 12.76 -8.04 -4.48
C SER A 72 13.50 -8.44 -3.19
N ALA A 73 14.61 -7.78 -2.86
CA ALA A 73 15.35 -8.03 -1.63
C ALA A 73 14.57 -7.52 -0.40
N GLU A 74 14.02 -6.31 -0.48
CA GLU A 74 13.19 -5.73 0.58
C GLU A 74 11.94 -6.57 0.84
N ALA A 75 11.24 -6.99 -0.21
CA ALA A 75 10.07 -7.84 -0.06
C ALA A 75 10.41 -9.19 0.59
N LYS A 76 11.48 -9.85 0.17
CA LYS A 76 11.94 -11.08 0.82
C LYS A 76 12.24 -10.85 2.29
N HIS A 77 12.88 -9.73 2.64
CA HIS A 77 13.14 -9.38 4.03
C HIS A 77 11.85 -9.22 4.82
N LEU A 78 10.86 -8.49 4.27
CA LEU A 78 9.56 -8.27 4.93
C LEU A 78 8.86 -9.60 5.21
N PHE A 79 8.70 -10.46 4.22
CA PHE A 79 8.00 -11.74 4.39
C PHE A 79 8.73 -12.76 5.28
N LEU A 80 10.06 -12.71 5.33
CA LEU A 80 10.85 -13.69 6.08
C LEU A 80 11.22 -13.23 7.50
N LYS A 81 11.34 -11.91 7.73
CA LYS A 81 11.92 -11.36 8.96
C LYS A 81 11.00 -10.43 9.74
N CYS A 82 9.97 -9.86 9.08
CA CYS A 82 9.07 -8.93 9.73
C CYS A 82 7.78 -9.61 10.19
N GLU A 83 7.12 -8.98 11.14
CA GLU A 83 5.86 -9.48 11.69
C GLU A 83 4.69 -8.93 10.87
N GLN A 84 3.90 -9.82 10.28
CA GLN A 84 2.71 -9.42 9.55
C GLN A 84 1.58 -9.06 10.49
N VAL A 85 0.93 -7.93 10.24
CA VAL A 85 -0.28 -7.47 10.94
C VAL A 85 -1.48 -8.30 10.49
N GLY A 86 -2.27 -8.73 11.45
CA GLY A 86 -3.47 -9.52 11.19
C GLY A 86 -4.38 -9.57 12.41
N PRO A 87 -5.55 -10.23 12.30
CA PRO A 87 -6.55 -10.25 13.37
C PRO A 87 -6.07 -10.93 14.66
N LEU A 88 -5.08 -11.83 14.58
CA LEU A 88 -4.49 -12.50 15.73
C LEU A 88 -3.22 -11.81 16.24
N LYS A 89 -2.58 -11.02 15.38
CA LYS A 89 -1.34 -10.31 15.71
C LYS A 89 -1.48 -8.84 15.33
N TYR A 90 -1.42 -7.96 16.31
CA TYR A 90 -1.71 -6.52 16.16
C TYR A 90 -3.16 -6.24 15.73
N PRO A 91 -4.20 -6.78 16.43
CA PRO A 91 -5.59 -6.62 16.03
C PRO A 91 -6.03 -5.15 15.92
N ASP A 92 -5.58 -4.29 16.83
CA ASP A 92 -5.89 -2.85 16.80
C ASP A 92 -5.37 -2.17 15.52
N ILE A 93 -4.16 -2.51 15.08
CA ILE A 93 -3.57 -1.98 13.85
C ILE A 93 -4.31 -2.53 12.64
N TYR A 94 -4.66 -3.82 12.66
CA TYR A 94 -5.42 -4.45 11.59
C TYR A 94 -6.79 -3.77 11.39
N ASP A 95 -7.48 -3.43 12.48
CA ASP A 95 -8.75 -2.70 12.42
C ASP A 95 -8.58 -1.26 11.86
N ILE A 96 -7.48 -0.59 12.19
CA ILE A 96 -7.15 0.71 11.61
C ILE A 96 -6.92 0.59 10.11
N VAL A 97 -6.14 -0.40 9.66
CA VAL A 97 -5.86 -0.65 8.24
C VAL A 97 -7.16 -0.91 7.47
N LYS A 98 -8.05 -1.75 8.01
CA LYS A 98 -9.37 -2.00 7.42
C LYS A 98 -10.17 -0.72 7.25
N LYS A 99 -10.27 0.09 8.31
CA LYS A 99 -11.01 1.37 8.26
C LYS A 99 -10.44 2.33 7.22
N CYS A 100 -9.11 2.42 7.10
CA CYS A 100 -8.46 3.24 6.07
C CYS A 100 -8.76 2.71 4.67
N ALA A 101 -8.64 1.40 4.47
CA ALA A 101 -8.92 0.75 3.18
C ALA A 101 -10.39 0.90 2.78
N GLU A 102 -11.33 0.69 3.70
CA GLU A 102 -12.76 0.88 3.47
C GLU A 102 -13.11 2.32 3.06
N ARG A 103 -12.53 3.32 3.74
CA ARG A 103 -12.76 4.73 3.41
C ARG A 103 -12.25 5.15 2.03
N LEU A 104 -11.16 4.53 1.59
CA LEU A 104 -10.56 4.78 0.29
C LEU A 104 -11.01 3.75 -0.76
N GLU A 105 -11.95 2.87 -0.39
CA GLU A 105 -12.44 1.79 -1.24
C GLU A 105 -11.31 0.93 -1.84
N LEU A 106 -10.27 0.68 -1.05
CA LEU A 106 -9.12 -0.14 -1.41
C LEU A 106 -9.27 -1.57 -0.91
N VAL A 107 -8.58 -2.47 -1.59
CA VAL A 107 -8.27 -3.78 -0.99
C VAL A 107 -7.38 -3.55 0.23
N VAL A 108 -7.65 -4.26 1.33
CA VAL A 108 -6.86 -4.15 2.56
C VAL A 108 -5.40 -4.48 2.26
N PRO A 109 -4.47 -3.52 2.33
CA PRO A 109 -3.06 -3.78 2.04
C PRO A 109 -2.44 -4.69 3.10
N ILE A 110 -1.41 -5.43 2.70
CA ILE A 110 -0.58 -6.17 3.65
C ILE A 110 0.24 -5.18 4.47
N VAL A 111 0.27 -5.35 5.78
CA VAL A 111 1.04 -4.49 6.68
C VAL A 111 2.04 -5.31 7.48
N PHE A 112 3.26 -4.80 7.57
CA PHE A 112 4.34 -5.41 8.37
C PHE A 112 4.80 -4.47 9.48
N VAL A 113 5.13 -5.06 10.63
CA VAL A 113 5.87 -4.38 11.70
C VAL A 113 7.32 -4.82 11.63
N ARG A 114 8.21 -3.85 11.49
CA ARG A 114 9.64 -4.06 11.34
C ARG A 114 10.40 -3.59 12.59
N GLY A 115 11.16 -4.48 13.22
CA GLY A 115 11.85 -4.24 14.48
C GLY A 115 13.31 -3.77 14.35
N ASP A 116 13.94 -3.99 13.20
CA ASP A 116 15.35 -3.71 12.93
C ASP A 116 15.63 -2.30 12.35
N MET A 117 14.71 -1.37 12.57
CA MET A 117 14.84 0.01 12.11
C MET A 117 15.34 0.92 13.23
N ASP A 118 16.31 1.77 12.91
CA ASP A 118 16.90 2.73 13.88
C ASP A 118 16.01 3.96 14.11
N LYS A 119 15.07 4.22 13.22
CA LYS A 119 14.20 5.41 13.25
C LYS A 119 12.73 5.04 13.15
N ALA A 120 11.89 5.87 13.77
CA ALA A 120 10.45 5.80 13.57
C ALA A 120 10.10 6.15 12.12
N GLN A 121 9.58 5.19 11.36
CA GLN A 121 9.26 5.35 9.95
C GLN A 121 8.00 4.58 9.58
N VAL A 122 7.27 5.14 8.61
CA VAL A 122 6.18 4.47 7.90
C VAL A 122 6.45 4.64 6.41
N TYR A 123 6.38 3.55 5.67
CA TYR A 123 6.56 3.60 4.22
C TYR A 123 5.82 2.45 3.53
N SER A 124 5.62 2.59 2.24
CA SER A 124 5.04 1.53 1.42
C SER A 124 6.05 0.96 0.44
N VAL A 125 5.90 -0.32 0.15
CA VAL A 125 6.68 -1.04 -0.86
C VAL A 125 5.73 -1.62 -1.89
N ALA A 126 6.04 -1.44 -3.16
CA ALA A 126 5.33 -2.06 -4.27
C ALA A 126 6.28 -2.37 -5.42
N SER A 127 5.96 -3.41 -6.18
CA SER A 127 6.63 -3.70 -7.44
C SER A 127 5.62 -4.34 -8.40
N ASP A 128 6.04 -4.53 -9.65
CA ASP A 128 5.22 -5.24 -10.64
C ASP A 128 4.95 -6.72 -10.25
N ILE A 129 5.70 -7.25 -9.28
CA ILE A 129 5.65 -8.66 -8.85
C ILE A 129 4.98 -8.80 -7.48
N ILE A 130 4.94 -7.75 -6.68
CA ILE A 130 4.50 -7.79 -5.28
C ILE A 130 3.38 -6.79 -5.07
N GLU A 131 2.29 -7.27 -4.46
CA GLU A 131 1.20 -6.39 -4.04
C GLU A 131 1.72 -5.31 -3.09
N PRO A 132 1.17 -4.08 -3.17
CA PRO A 132 1.56 -3.01 -2.28
C PRO A 132 1.41 -3.40 -0.82
N CYS A 133 2.46 -3.20 -0.05
CA CYS A 133 2.44 -3.41 1.40
C CYS A 133 2.93 -2.17 2.14
N ILE A 134 2.44 -1.99 3.35
CA ILE A 134 2.81 -0.90 4.26
C ILE A 134 3.75 -1.46 5.33
N VAL A 135 4.80 -0.74 5.64
CA VAL A 135 5.76 -1.10 6.67
C VAL A 135 5.74 -0.06 7.77
N LEU A 136 5.52 -0.51 8.99
CA LEU A 136 5.57 0.29 10.21
C LEU A 136 6.83 -0.10 10.99
N SER A 137 7.65 0.86 11.39
CA SER A 137 8.69 0.55 12.38
C SER A 137 8.06 0.24 13.73
N LYS A 138 8.72 -0.60 14.52
CA LYS A 138 8.26 -0.93 15.88
C LYS A 138 8.10 0.32 16.75
N GLN A 139 9.01 1.31 16.60
CA GLN A 139 8.92 2.58 17.31
C GLN A 139 7.61 3.34 17.00
N VAL A 140 7.18 3.37 15.74
CA VAL A 140 5.90 4.01 15.38
C VAL A 140 4.73 3.33 16.08
N VAL A 141 4.73 2.00 16.11
CA VAL A 141 3.67 1.24 16.77
C VAL A 141 3.63 1.49 18.29
N GLU A 142 4.79 1.69 18.92
CA GLU A 142 4.91 1.92 20.37
C GLU A 142 4.65 3.37 20.78
N MET A 143 4.95 4.35 19.91
CA MET A 143 4.91 5.77 20.23
C MET A 143 3.61 6.47 19.81
N CYS A 144 2.98 6.01 18.75
CA CYS A 144 1.82 6.68 18.16
C CYS A 144 0.50 6.25 18.81
N SER A 145 -0.39 7.20 18.99
CA SER A 145 -1.80 6.96 19.31
C SER A 145 -2.52 6.27 18.15
N LYS A 146 -3.74 5.76 18.39
CA LYS A 146 -4.56 5.14 17.34
C LYS A 146 -4.90 6.12 16.22
N GLU A 147 -5.14 7.38 16.56
CA GLU A 147 -5.46 8.45 15.62
C GLU A 147 -4.26 8.80 14.74
N GLU A 148 -3.07 8.89 15.34
CA GLU A 148 -1.82 9.13 14.60
C GLU A 148 -1.48 7.95 13.68
N LEU A 149 -1.64 6.71 14.15
CA LEU A 149 -1.50 5.52 13.31
C LEU A 149 -2.51 5.52 12.15
N MET A 150 -3.77 5.91 12.42
CA MET A 150 -4.80 5.99 11.38
C MET A 150 -4.42 7.04 10.32
N PHE A 151 -3.88 8.18 10.72
CA PHE A 151 -3.41 9.21 9.80
C PHE A 151 -2.25 8.70 8.95
N LEU A 152 -1.22 8.12 9.57
CA LEU A 152 -0.04 7.62 8.88
C LEU A 152 -0.38 6.49 7.90
N ILE A 153 -1.17 5.51 8.33
CA ILE A 153 -1.63 4.41 7.49
C ILE A 153 -2.53 4.92 6.37
N GLY A 154 -3.41 5.88 6.64
CA GLY A 154 -4.26 6.52 5.65
C GLY A 154 -3.46 7.22 4.56
N CYS A 155 -2.38 7.92 4.91
CA CYS A 155 -1.45 8.53 3.96
C CYS A 155 -0.82 7.48 3.03
N GLU A 156 -0.37 6.35 3.58
CA GLU A 156 0.21 5.28 2.76
C GLU A 156 -0.83 4.58 1.88
N CYS A 157 -2.05 4.37 2.37
CA CYS A 157 -3.16 3.90 1.54
C CYS A 157 -3.44 4.85 0.37
N GLY A 158 -3.46 6.15 0.60
CA GLY A 158 -3.61 7.16 -0.45
C GLY A 158 -2.46 7.12 -1.47
N ARG A 159 -1.22 6.91 -1.02
CA ARG A 159 -0.05 6.73 -1.92
C ARG A 159 -0.16 5.47 -2.77
N ILE A 160 -0.67 4.37 -2.21
CA ILE A 160 -0.93 3.14 -2.93
C ILE A 160 -1.98 3.39 -4.00
N GLN A 161 -3.11 4.00 -3.65
CA GLN A 161 -4.20 4.29 -4.57
C GLN A 161 -3.76 5.19 -5.73
N ASN A 162 -2.97 6.22 -5.44
CA ASN A 162 -2.42 7.12 -6.44
C ASN A 162 -1.25 6.54 -7.26
N LYS A 163 -0.82 5.30 -6.98
CA LYS A 163 0.33 4.67 -7.65
C LYS A 163 1.63 5.49 -7.54
N HIS A 164 1.78 6.26 -6.45
CA HIS A 164 2.98 7.08 -6.20
C HIS A 164 4.25 6.24 -6.05
N LEU A 165 4.11 4.99 -5.63
CA LEU A 165 5.23 4.14 -5.26
C LEU A 165 6.20 3.90 -6.41
N HIS A 166 5.70 3.63 -7.62
CA HIS A 166 6.54 3.42 -8.80
C HIS A 166 7.42 4.63 -9.12
N ILE A 167 6.86 5.83 -9.01
CA ILE A 167 7.59 7.07 -9.27
C ILE A 167 8.62 7.32 -8.18
N SER A 168 8.22 7.21 -6.91
CA SER A 168 9.11 7.47 -5.77
C SER A 168 10.30 6.52 -5.73
N ILE A 169 10.09 5.23 -5.95
CA ILE A 169 11.15 4.21 -6.00
C ILE A 169 12.11 4.50 -7.15
N THR A 170 11.59 4.77 -8.36
CA THR A 170 12.43 5.05 -9.52
C THR A 170 13.29 6.29 -9.31
N ILE A 171 12.72 7.37 -8.75
CA ILE A 171 13.46 8.60 -8.45
C ILE A 171 14.52 8.36 -7.38
N SER A 172 14.20 7.60 -6.32
CA SER A 172 15.16 7.27 -5.27
C SER A 172 16.37 6.54 -5.82
N ILE A 173 16.15 5.49 -6.61
CA ILE A 173 17.24 4.71 -7.22
C ILE A 173 18.11 5.57 -8.14
N LEU A 174 17.49 6.41 -8.98
CA LEU A 174 18.23 7.34 -9.84
C LEU A 174 19.07 8.33 -9.03
N THR A 175 18.51 8.85 -7.93
CA THR A 175 19.23 9.78 -7.05
C THR A 175 20.43 9.13 -6.41
N ASP A 176 20.31 7.88 -5.95
CA ASP A 176 21.40 7.15 -5.31
C ASP A 176 22.50 6.76 -6.31
N GLN A 177 22.11 6.39 -7.54
CA GLN A 177 23.06 6.16 -8.62
C GLN A 177 23.84 7.43 -8.98
N LEU A 178 23.17 8.58 -9.07
CA LEU A 178 23.80 9.86 -9.33
C LEU A 178 24.76 10.26 -8.21
N LYS A 179 24.38 10.10 -6.95
CA LYS A 179 25.28 10.34 -5.80
C LYS A 179 26.51 9.45 -5.85
N GLY A 180 26.35 8.17 -6.20
CA GLY A 180 27.45 7.23 -6.35
C GLY A 180 28.41 7.58 -7.49
N HIS A 181 27.94 8.25 -8.55
CA HIS A 181 28.80 8.75 -9.62
C HIS A 181 29.55 10.03 -9.23
N ILE A 182 28.87 10.96 -8.56
CA ILE A 182 29.49 12.24 -8.12
C ILE A 182 30.57 11.99 -7.05
N SER A 183 30.40 11.03 -6.18
CA SER A 183 31.40 10.69 -5.14
C SER A 183 32.65 9.96 -5.68
N ARG A 184 32.66 9.58 -6.98
CA ARG A 184 33.82 8.97 -7.64
C ARG A 184 34.59 9.91 -8.56
N LEU A 185 34.15 11.16 -8.69
CA LEU A 185 34.80 12.25 -9.36
C LEU A 185 35.55 13.10 -8.36
#